data_577a961b6ea0286426334f32e7ccfc42
#
_entry.id   577a961b6ea0286426334f32e7ccfc42
#
_cell.length_a   1.000
_cell.length_b   1.000
_cell.length_c   1.000
_cell.angle_alpha   90.00
_cell.angle_beta   90.00
_cell.angle_gamma   90.00
#
_symmetry.space_group_name_H-M   'P 1'
#
loop_
_entity.id
_entity.type
_entity.pdbx_description
1 polymer ?
#
loop_
_entity_poly.entity_id
_entity_poly.type
_entity_poly.pdbx_seq_one_letter_code
_entity_poly.pdbx_strand_id
1 'polypeptide(L)'
;TRLSRVTGVQTCALPIEDPEKNFAPYYGKIVNYRSAAGFGIRLDGAMGDTGAVITPYYDSLLVKLTASASSFELAIQRMDRALREMRIRGVKTNIPFIENVVNHPIFVSGKATTTLIDTSKELFHFRRRRDRGSKLLNLLGETIVNGNDQVKGRPVPTMDLPVIVPKHTHTQALPKGTRDYLLEHGPQKFAEWTRAQSKLLVTDTTMRDAHQSLLAARMRSYDQLKVADAVAQRASDLYSVECWGGATFDTSMRFLYENPFKRLRRLRERIPNICFQMLLRGANGVGYSNYPDNVIRGFIKHSAESGMDIFRVFDSLNYLPNLKVAMQSIREDTRSVCEATICYTGDILDAKRDKYSLKYYVEMAKELERMGAHVLALKDMSGLCTPHAAYKLVQTLRSEIALPVHFHTHDSSGIAGASVIKAAEAGVDVVDLAVASLSGLTSQPNLNSIVNALRGDPRDTGLDLEFLNELSS
;
A
#
# COMPACT_ATOMS: atom_id res chain seq x y z
N THR A 1 -10.61 -4.53 -26.81
CA THR A 1 -11.68 -4.66 -25.79
C THR A 1 -12.80 -3.71 -26.18
N ARG A 2 -13.99 -4.25 -26.49
CA ARG A 2 -15.18 -3.51 -26.92
C ARG A 2 -15.81 -2.74 -25.74
N LEU A 3 -15.19 -1.66 -25.29
CA LEU A 3 -15.77 -0.73 -24.30
C LEU A 3 -16.40 0.51 -24.94
N SER A 4 -16.51 0.54 -26.26
CA SER A 4 -16.92 1.74 -27.02
C SER A 4 -18.42 1.91 -27.27
N ARG A 5 -19.31 1.12 -26.65
CA ARG A 5 -20.76 1.23 -26.94
C ARG A 5 -21.69 1.38 -25.75
N VAL A 6 -21.19 1.50 -24.56
CA VAL A 6 -22.06 1.67 -23.38
C VAL A 6 -21.61 2.91 -22.62
N THR A 7 -22.41 3.96 -22.71
CA THR A 7 -22.31 5.22 -21.94
C THR A 7 -20.95 5.92 -22.01
N GLY A 8 -20.91 7.12 -22.56
CA GLY A 8 -19.73 7.98 -22.51
C GLY A 8 -19.39 8.35 -21.07
N VAL A 9 -18.55 7.56 -20.42
CA VAL A 9 -17.99 7.88 -19.11
C VAL A 9 -16.52 8.21 -19.30
N GLN A 10 -16.13 9.41 -18.89
CA GLN A 10 -14.75 9.87 -18.91
C GLN A 10 -14.32 10.22 -17.49
N THR A 11 -13.19 9.69 -17.06
CA THR A 11 -12.65 9.94 -15.72
C THR A 11 -11.24 10.47 -15.82
N CYS A 12 -10.95 11.54 -15.08
CA CYS A 12 -9.64 12.16 -14.98
C CYS A 12 -9.22 12.28 -13.52
N ALA A 13 -8.01 11.84 -13.20
CA ALA A 13 -7.37 12.16 -11.94
C ALA A 13 -6.76 13.56 -12.04
N LEU A 14 -6.98 14.40 -11.03
CA LEU A 14 -6.43 15.75 -10.93
C LEU A 14 -5.42 15.82 -9.78
N PRO A 15 -4.19 15.40 -10.00
CA PRO A 15 -3.10 15.57 -9.03
C PRO A 15 -2.59 17.00 -8.99
N ILE A 16 -1.88 17.30 -7.91
CA ILE A 16 -1.14 18.55 -7.72
C ILE A 16 0.28 18.35 -8.28
N GLU A 17 0.42 18.69 -9.53
CA GLU A 17 1.63 18.46 -10.32
C GLU A 17 1.91 19.65 -11.23
N ASP A 18 3.18 19.85 -11.57
CA ASP A 18 3.60 20.85 -12.52
C ASP A 18 3.84 20.22 -13.91
N PRO A 19 2.89 20.33 -14.86
CA PRO A 19 3.06 19.77 -16.20
C PRO A 19 4.24 20.38 -16.96
N GLU A 20 4.64 21.62 -16.63
CA GLU A 20 5.80 22.30 -17.23
C GLU A 20 7.13 21.69 -16.73
N LYS A 21 7.11 20.98 -15.60
CA LYS A 21 8.26 20.32 -14.99
C LYS A 21 8.14 18.79 -15.00
N ASN A 22 7.68 18.25 -16.11
CA ASN A 22 7.52 16.80 -16.30
C ASN A 22 6.68 16.13 -15.19
N PHE A 23 5.57 16.79 -14.81
CA PHE A 23 4.64 16.33 -13.76
C PHE A 23 5.29 16.13 -12.38
N ALA A 24 6.33 16.90 -12.09
CA ALA A 24 6.90 16.90 -10.74
C ALA A 24 5.81 17.26 -9.71
N PRO A 25 5.69 16.51 -8.60
CA PRO A 25 4.75 16.86 -7.54
C PRO A 25 4.95 18.30 -7.06
N TYR A 26 3.84 19.02 -6.88
CA TYR A 26 3.83 20.37 -6.37
C TYR A 26 3.18 20.40 -4.98
N TYR A 27 3.64 21.27 -4.12
CA TYR A 27 3.15 21.40 -2.74
C TYR A 27 2.90 22.87 -2.40
N GLY A 28 2.06 23.12 -1.42
CA GLY A 28 1.69 24.46 -1.00
C GLY A 28 0.30 24.50 -0.36
N LYS A 29 -0.17 25.70 -0.05
CA LYS A 29 -1.51 25.90 0.50
C LYS A 29 -2.51 26.18 -0.62
N ILE A 30 -3.63 25.44 -0.62
CA ILE A 30 -4.77 25.72 -1.50
C ILE A 30 -5.47 26.97 -0.98
N VAL A 31 -5.35 28.05 -1.75
CA VAL A 31 -5.93 29.36 -1.39
C VAL A 31 -7.38 29.47 -1.81
N ASN A 32 -7.73 28.83 -2.92
CA ASN A 32 -9.09 28.75 -3.40
C ASN A 32 -9.32 27.39 -4.03
N TYR A 33 -10.37 26.72 -3.60
CA TYR A 33 -10.87 25.50 -4.22
C TYR A 33 -12.35 25.69 -4.59
N ARG A 34 -12.65 25.62 -5.86
CA ARG A 34 -14.02 25.59 -6.37
C ARG A 34 -14.15 24.43 -7.33
N SER A 35 -14.97 23.46 -6.97
CA SER A 35 -15.26 22.31 -7.78
C SER A 35 -16.25 22.62 -8.92
N ALA A 36 -16.17 21.84 -9.99
CA ALA A 36 -17.23 21.78 -10.98
C ALA A 36 -18.44 21.02 -10.44
N ALA A 37 -19.64 21.31 -10.94
CA ALA A 37 -20.87 20.63 -10.58
C ALA A 37 -21.82 20.50 -11.79
N GLY A 38 -22.86 19.70 -11.63
CA GLY A 38 -23.94 19.57 -12.62
C GLY A 38 -24.23 18.13 -13.06
N PHE A 39 -25.27 17.98 -13.87
CA PHE A 39 -25.69 16.66 -14.36
C PHE A 39 -24.55 15.92 -15.08
N GLY A 40 -24.35 14.66 -14.69
CA GLY A 40 -23.33 13.80 -15.26
C GLY A 40 -21.91 14.12 -14.82
N ILE A 41 -21.71 14.94 -13.78
CA ILE A 41 -20.43 15.20 -13.15
C ILE A 41 -20.41 14.54 -11.76
N ARG A 42 -19.37 13.76 -11.51
CA ARG A 42 -19.06 13.19 -10.19
C ARG A 42 -17.63 13.56 -9.81
N LEU A 43 -17.46 13.91 -8.57
CA LEU A 43 -16.17 14.21 -7.96
C LEU A 43 -15.93 13.22 -6.81
N ASP A 44 -14.81 12.56 -6.86
CA ASP A 44 -14.30 11.74 -5.76
C ASP A 44 -13.09 12.47 -5.20
N GLY A 45 -13.30 13.24 -4.11
CA GLY A 45 -12.29 14.11 -3.50
C GLY A 45 -11.37 13.37 -2.55
N ALA A 46 -10.10 13.82 -2.48
CA ALA A 46 -9.16 13.40 -1.45
C ALA A 46 -8.90 14.55 -0.46
N MET A 47 -8.13 15.57 -0.86
CA MET A 47 -7.76 16.69 0.03
C MET A 47 -8.14 18.06 -0.55
N GLY A 48 -9.22 18.15 -1.27
CA GLY A 48 -9.61 19.30 -2.07
C GLY A 48 -10.46 20.34 -1.35
N ASP A 49 -9.93 21.03 -0.34
CA ASP A 49 -10.60 22.14 0.32
C ASP A 49 -9.77 23.41 0.34
N THR A 50 -10.47 24.56 0.38
CA THR A 50 -9.81 25.86 0.58
C THR A 50 -9.17 25.91 1.95
N GLY A 51 -7.88 26.22 1.98
CA GLY A 51 -7.08 26.25 3.20
C GLY A 51 -6.26 24.99 3.44
N ALA A 52 -6.53 23.89 2.74
CA ALA A 52 -5.75 22.67 2.87
C ALA A 52 -4.29 22.90 2.50
N VAL A 53 -3.40 22.29 3.28
CA VAL A 53 -1.95 22.34 3.03
C VAL A 53 -1.53 21.04 2.38
N ILE A 54 -1.03 21.15 1.16
CA ILE A 54 -0.48 20.02 0.41
C ILE A 54 0.99 19.89 0.76
N THR A 55 1.34 18.75 1.33
CA THR A 55 2.70 18.48 1.77
C THR A 55 3.43 17.58 0.76
N PRO A 56 4.77 17.56 0.74
CA PRO A 56 5.54 16.65 -0.10
C PRO A 56 5.53 15.20 0.41
N TYR A 57 4.87 14.92 1.54
CA TYR A 57 4.92 13.63 2.22
C TYR A 57 3.84 12.65 1.77
N TYR A 58 2.82 13.11 1.04
CA TYR A 58 1.68 12.31 0.58
C TYR A 58 1.56 12.37 -0.94
N ASP A 59 0.77 11.45 -1.51
CA ASP A 59 0.46 11.49 -2.94
C ASP A 59 -0.33 12.75 -3.28
N SER A 60 -0.06 13.25 -4.48
CA SER A 60 -0.55 14.55 -4.94
C SER A 60 -1.99 14.53 -5.46
N LEU A 61 -2.73 13.41 -5.34
CA LEU A 61 -4.10 13.30 -5.84
C LEU A 61 -5.04 14.23 -5.07
N LEU A 62 -5.59 15.22 -5.75
CA LEU A 62 -6.50 16.19 -5.19
C LEU A 62 -7.97 15.74 -5.32
N VAL A 63 -8.35 15.35 -6.51
CA VAL A 63 -9.72 14.94 -6.84
C VAL A 63 -9.73 14.12 -8.13
N LYS A 64 -10.68 13.19 -8.20
CA LYS A 64 -11.00 12.45 -9.40
C LYS A 64 -12.29 13.00 -9.98
N LEU A 65 -12.22 13.51 -11.19
CA LEU A 65 -13.36 14.08 -11.91
C LEU A 65 -13.88 13.06 -12.91
N THR A 66 -15.16 12.72 -12.82
CA THR A 66 -15.82 11.82 -13.76
C THR A 66 -16.97 12.53 -14.45
N ALA A 67 -16.99 12.48 -15.78
CA ALA A 67 -18.08 12.97 -16.61
C ALA A 67 -18.80 11.80 -17.29
N SER A 68 -20.12 11.79 -17.22
CA SER A 68 -20.99 10.78 -17.81
C SER A 68 -22.03 11.42 -18.74
N ALA A 69 -22.26 10.84 -19.92
CA ALA A 69 -23.24 11.29 -20.89
C ALA A 69 -23.77 10.13 -21.74
N SER A 70 -24.77 10.38 -22.61
CA SER A 70 -25.32 9.36 -23.50
C SER A 70 -24.40 8.97 -24.67
N SER A 71 -23.37 9.76 -24.94
CA SER A 71 -22.33 9.45 -25.93
C SER A 71 -20.94 9.86 -25.45
N PHE A 72 -19.91 9.29 -26.06
CA PHE A 72 -18.52 9.63 -25.78
C PHE A 72 -18.22 11.12 -26.06
N GLU A 73 -18.72 11.64 -27.17
CA GLU A 73 -18.56 13.05 -27.54
C GLU A 73 -19.15 13.99 -26.49
N LEU A 74 -20.37 13.71 -26.03
CA LEU A 74 -21.03 14.49 -24.98
C LEU A 74 -20.31 14.37 -23.63
N ALA A 75 -19.73 13.20 -23.34
CA ALA A 75 -18.92 13.01 -22.13
C ALA A 75 -17.64 13.86 -22.18
N ILE A 76 -16.97 13.93 -23.34
CA ILE A 76 -15.81 14.80 -23.55
C ILE A 76 -16.19 16.27 -23.37
N GLN A 77 -17.28 16.73 -23.97
CA GLN A 77 -17.75 18.11 -23.84
C GLN A 77 -18.06 18.47 -22.37
N ARG A 78 -18.68 17.56 -21.63
CA ARG A 78 -18.92 17.73 -20.19
C ARG A 78 -17.63 17.76 -19.39
N MET A 79 -16.68 16.90 -19.74
CA MET A 79 -15.36 16.88 -19.09
C MET A 79 -14.61 18.20 -19.34
N ASP A 80 -14.53 18.67 -20.58
CA ASP A 80 -13.87 19.94 -20.93
C ASP A 80 -14.52 21.12 -20.18
N ARG A 81 -15.86 21.19 -20.16
CA ARG A 81 -16.58 22.20 -19.37
C ARG A 81 -16.22 22.12 -17.89
N ALA A 82 -16.27 20.92 -17.30
CA ALA A 82 -16.01 20.74 -15.88
C ALA A 82 -14.55 21.12 -15.52
N LEU A 83 -13.56 20.73 -16.34
CA LEU A 83 -12.17 21.12 -16.16
C LEU A 83 -11.99 22.66 -16.21
N ARG A 84 -12.70 23.34 -17.12
CA ARG A 84 -12.67 24.81 -17.20
C ARG A 84 -13.36 25.52 -16.04
N GLU A 85 -14.36 24.87 -15.42
CA GLU A 85 -15.07 25.39 -14.25
C GLU A 85 -14.28 25.22 -12.95
N MET A 86 -13.38 24.22 -12.88
CA MET A 86 -12.52 24.02 -11.72
C MET A 86 -11.64 25.27 -11.47
N ARG A 87 -11.60 25.70 -10.21
CA ARG A 87 -10.73 26.81 -9.77
C ARG A 87 -9.93 26.36 -8.56
N ILE A 88 -8.70 25.97 -8.84
CA ILE A 88 -7.73 25.59 -7.82
C ILE A 88 -6.59 26.57 -7.88
N ARG A 89 -6.31 27.25 -6.77
CA ARG A 89 -5.28 28.28 -6.67
C ARG A 89 -4.39 28.05 -5.47
N GLY A 90 -3.16 28.51 -5.58
CA GLY A 90 -2.12 28.31 -4.57
C GLY A 90 -1.22 27.11 -4.85
N VAL A 91 -1.68 26.18 -5.70
CA VAL A 91 -0.91 25.02 -6.16
C VAL A 91 -1.06 24.83 -7.66
N LYS A 92 -0.08 24.20 -8.30
CA LYS A 92 -0.19 23.78 -9.71
C LYS A 92 -0.92 22.43 -9.81
N THR A 93 -1.62 22.23 -10.90
CA THR A 93 -2.36 20.99 -11.20
C THR A 93 -2.14 20.58 -12.65
N ASN A 94 -2.41 19.35 -12.97
CA ASN A 94 -2.36 18.83 -14.35
C ASN A 94 -3.59 19.22 -15.21
N ILE A 95 -4.53 20.00 -14.69
CA ILE A 95 -5.75 20.41 -15.43
C ILE A 95 -5.43 20.94 -16.83
N PRO A 96 -4.46 21.85 -17.05
CA PRO A 96 -4.16 22.34 -18.39
C PRO A 96 -3.70 21.26 -19.37
N PHE A 97 -2.99 20.25 -18.87
CA PHE A 97 -2.58 19.12 -19.67
C PHE A 97 -3.79 18.25 -20.05
N ILE A 98 -4.66 17.96 -19.11
CA ILE A 98 -5.86 17.16 -19.36
C ILE A 98 -6.82 17.90 -20.31
N GLU A 99 -6.96 19.22 -20.20
CA GLU A 99 -7.72 20.03 -21.18
C GLU A 99 -7.17 19.82 -22.60
N ASN A 100 -5.84 19.81 -22.78
CA ASN A 100 -5.24 19.54 -24.08
C ASN A 100 -5.52 18.10 -24.56
N VAL A 101 -5.44 17.11 -23.67
CA VAL A 101 -5.69 15.71 -24.02
C VAL A 101 -7.14 15.50 -24.46
N VAL A 102 -8.13 15.96 -23.68
CA VAL A 102 -9.55 15.73 -24.00
C VAL A 102 -10.02 16.46 -25.25
N ASN A 103 -9.32 17.52 -25.66
CA ASN A 103 -9.58 18.28 -26.88
C ASN A 103 -8.71 17.82 -28.07
N HIS A 104 -7.79 16.87 -27.87
CA HIS A 104 -6.92 16.41 -28.95
C HIS A 104 -7.71 15.62 -30.00
N PRO A 105 -7.54 15.87 -31.31
CA PRO A 105 -8.35 15.24 -32.37
C PRO A 105 -8.33 13.70 -32.33
N ILE A 106 -7.19 13.10 -32.06
CA ILE A 106 -7.06 11.64 -31.93
C ILE A 106 -7.84 11.12 -30.72
N PHE A 107 -7.86 11.86 -29.60
CA PHE A 107 -8.64 11.49 -28.41
C PHE A 107 -10.14 11.62 -28.68
N VAL A 108 -10.57 12.73 -29.24
CA VAL A 108 -11.99 13.00 -29.58
C VAL A 108 -12.54 11.96 -30.57
N SER A 109 -11.71 11.50 -31.51
CA SER A 109 -12.11 10.46 -32.48
C SER A 109 -12.16 9.04 -31.87
N GLY A 110 -11.81 8.87 -30.60
CA GLY A 110 -11.79 7.56 -29.93
C GLY A 110 -10.66 6.64 -30.40
N LYS A 111 -9.65 7.17 -31.10
CA LYS A 111 -8.49 6.41 -31.62
C LYS A 111 -7.23 6.54 -30.79
N ALA A 112 -7.33 7.17 -29.62
CA ALA A 112 -6.19 7.34 -28.73
C ALA A 112 -5.65 5.98 -28.23
N THR A 113 -4.34 5.84 -28.30
CA THR A 113 -3.59 4.70 -27.74
C THR A 113 -2.73 5.19 -26.58
N THR A 114 -2.09 4.29 -25.87
CA THR A 114 -1.16 4.62 -24.77
C THR A 114 0.02 5.47 -25.22
N THR A 115 0.37 5.45 -26.52
CA THR A 115 1.47 6.21 -27.09
C THR A 115 1.11 7.65 -27.45
N LEU A 116 -0.17 8.06 -27.35
CA LEU A 116 -0.62 9.41 -27.68
C LEU A 116 0.19 10.49 -26.96
N ILE A 117 0.43 10.30 -25.67
CA ILE A 117 1.14 11.27 -24.86
C ILE A 117 2.61 11.40 -25.31
N ASP A 118 3.27 10.28 -25.60
CA ASP A 118 4.68 10.24 -25.98
C ASP A 118 4.92 10.84 -27.38
N THR A 119 3.93 10.74 -28.27
CA THR A 119 4.05 11.15 -29.68
C THR A 119 3.54 12.54 -29.96
N SER A 120 2.75 13.15 -29.04
CA SER A 120 2.05 14.43 -29.25
C SER A 120 2.65 15.55 -28.39
N LYS A 121 3.68 16.21 -28.90
CA LYS A 121 4.37 17.30 -28.19
C LYS A 121 3.47 18.51 -27.93
N GLU A 122 2.46 18.73 -28.75
CA GLU A 122 1.46 19.80 -28.62
C GLU A 122 0.64 19.70 -27.33
N LEU A 123 0.53 18.51 -26.73
CA LEU A 123 -0.16 18.33 -25.44
C LEU A 123 0.52 19.10 -24.29
N PHE A 124 1.80 19.39 -24.43
CA PHE A 124 2.62 20.10 -23.44
C PHE A 124 2.70 21.60 -23.71
N HIS A 125 1.94 22.12 -24.69
CA HIS A 125 1.86 23.54 -24.98
C HIS A 125 0.71 24.20 -24.20
N PHE A 126 1.04 24.81 -23.04
CA PHE A 126 0.05 25.39 -22.14
C PHE A 126 -0.19 26.87 -22.43
N ARG A 127 -1.46 27.25 -22.66
CA ARG A 127 -1.84 28.66 -22.81
C ARG A 127 -1.77 29.34 -21.44
N ARG A 128 -0.93 30.37 -21.30
CA ARG A 128 -0.88 31.15 -20.07
C ARG A 128 -2.19 31.89 -19.86
N ARG A 129 -2.93 31.49 -18.84
CA ARG A 129 -4.12 32.22 -18.39
C ARG A 129 -3.67 33.52 -17.73
N ARG A 130 -4.30 34.66 -18.07
CA ARG A 130 -4.06 35.96 -17.41
C ARG A 130 -4.75 35.93 -16.04
N ASP A 131 -4.06 35.44 -15.05
CA ASP A 131 -4.57 35.33 -13.68
C ASP A 131 -3.78 36.25 -12.74
N ARG A 132 -4.43 37.38 -12.38
CA ARG A 132 -3.87 38.35 -11.44
C ARG A 132 -3.72 37.79 -10.03
N GLY A 133 -4.63 36.88 -9.62
CA GLY A 133 -4.58 36.26 -8.31
C GLY A 133 -3.37 35.33 -8.15
N SER A 134 -3.03 34.54 -9.19
CA SER A 134 -1.82 33.69 -9.15
C SER A 134 -0.54 34.52 -9.13
N LYS A 135 -0.52 35.68 -9.81
CA LYS A 135 0.64 36.60 -9.74
C LYS A 135 0.83 37.19 -8.34
N LEU A 136 -0.26 37.58 -7.69
CA LEU A 136 -0.23 38.07 -6.31
C LEU A 136 0.21 36.98 -5.34
N LEU A 137 -0.31 35.75 -5.51
CA LEU A 137 0.09 34.63 -4.68
C LEU A 137 1.56 34.26 -4.87
N ASN A 138 2.08 34.31 -6.08
CA ASN A 138 3.50 34.08 -6.33
C ASN A 138 4.34 35.13 -5.62
N LEU A 139 3.97 36.42 -5.68
CA LEU A 139 4.65 37.47 -4.96
C LEU A 139 4.63 37.28 -3.45
N LEU A 140 3.46 36.92 -2.91
CA LEU A 140 3.32 36.61 -1.47
C LEU A 140 4.12 35.36 -1.09
N GLY A 141 4.08 34.30 -1.92
CA GLY A 141 4.85 33.09 -1.72
C GLY A 141 6.36 33.34 -1.76
N GLU A 142 6.84 34.09 -2.73
CA GLU A 142 8.25 34.50 -2.78
C GLU A 142 8.65 35.29 -1.53
N THR A 143 7.81 36.22 -1.09
CA THR A 143 8.08 37.04 0.11
C THR A 143 8.09 36.17 1.37
N ILE A 144 7.21 35.15 1.47
CA ILE A 144 7.12 34.27 2.64
C ILE A 144 8.28 33.25 2.63
N VAL A 145 8.62 32.67 1.47
CA VAL A 145 9.61 31.58 1.37
C VAL A 145 11.04 32.11 1.34
N ASN A 146 11.26 33.16 0.56
CA ASN A 146 12.59 33.77 0.40
C ASN A 146 12.88 34.89 1.45
N GLY A 147 11.86 35.16 2.27
CA GLY A 147 11.92 36.13 3.34
C GLY A 147 11.64 37.57 2.86
N ASN A 148 11.32 38.41 3.82
CA ASN A 148 11.24 39.86 3.66
C ASN A 148 12.35 40.45 4.52
N ASP A 149 13.05 41.43 4.03
CA ASP A 149 14.15 42.12 4.74
C ASP A 149 13.73 42.65 6.12
N GLN A 150 12.44 42.95 6.31
CA GLN A 150 11.88 43.40 7.59
C GLN A 150 11.77 42.28 8.66
N VAL A 151 11.84 40.99 8.26
CA VAL A 151 11.77 39.84 9.19
C VAL A 151 13.00 38.96 9.13
N LYS A 152 14.00 39.37 8.35
CA LYS A 152 15.26 38.66 8.21
C LYS A 152 16.00 38.65 9.57
N GLY A 153 16.31 37.43 10.04
CA GLY A 153 16.97 37.22 11.33
C GLY A 153 16.06 37.05 12.54
N ARG A 154 14.72 37.07 12.38
CA ARG A 154 13.83 36.63 13.46
C ARG A 154 13.89 35.11 13.64
N PRO A 155 13.98 34.62 14.87
CA PRO A 155 13.99 33.17 15.10
C PRO A 155 12.67 32.58 14.61
N VAL A 156 12.76 31.52 13.80
CA VAL A 156 11.59 30.71 13.43
C VAL A 156 11.17 29.95 14.68
N PRO A 157 9.93 30.03 15.13
CA PRO A 157 9.49 29.21 16.24
C PRO A 157 9.62 27.74 15.86
N THR A 158 10.54 27.02 16.51
CA THR A 158 10.65 25.58 16.42
C THR A 158 9.63 24.97 17.38
N MET A 159 8.63 24.32 16.83
CA MET A 159 7.71 23.53 17.62
C MET A 159 8.29 22.11 17.74
N ASP A 160 9.18 21.92 18.70
CA ASP A 160 9.68 20.59 19.05
C ASP A 160 8.59 19.86 19.83
N LEU A 161 7.73 19.14 19.13
CA LEU A 161 6.85 18.18 19.77
C LEU A 161 7.72 16.99 20.22
N PRO A 162 7.70 16.64 21.53
CA PRO A 162 8.45 15.50 21.99
C PRO A 162 7.94 14.24 21.30
N VAL A 163 8.83 13.50 20.65
CA VAL A 163 8.50 12.19 20.07
C VAL A 163 8.36 11.21 21.23
N ILE A 164 7.16 10.70 21.45
CA ILE A 164 6.92 9.64 22.43
C ILE A 164 7.45 8.34 21.83
N VAL A 165 8.40 7.73 22.50
CA VAL A 165 8.98 6.43 22.10
C VAL A 165 8.65 5.43 23.20
N PRO A 166 8.12 4.23 22.89
CA PRO A 166 7.86 3.20 23.87
C PRO A 166 9.09 2.89 24.70
N LYS A 167 8.88 2.72 26.00
CA LYS A 167 10.00 2.42 26.92
C LYS A 167 10.56 1.03 26.65
N HIS A 168 11.87 0.92 26.63
CA HIS A 168 12.59 -0.33 26.54
C HIS A 168 13.89 -0.25 27.38
N THR A 169 14.39 -1.39 27.79
CA THR A 169 15.62 -1.47 28.60
C THR A 169 16.75 -2.07 27.76
N HIS A 170 17.82 -1.31 27.57
CA HIS A 170 19.00 -1.76 26.83
C HIS A 170 19.85 -2.83 27.57
N THR A 171 19.55 -3.10 28.83
CA THR A 171 20.35 -3.97 29.69
C THR A 171 19.86 -5.42 29.77
N GLN A 172 18.70 -5.73 29.25
CA GLN A 172 18.14 -7.09 29.24
C GLN A 172 18.45 -7.79 27.92
N ALA A 173 18.77 -9.09 27.99
CA ALA A 173 18.86 -9.93 26.81
C ALA A 173 17.51 -9.95 26.07
N LEU A 174 17.55 -9.89 24.75
CA LEU A 174 16.33 -9.96 23.95
C LEU A 174 15.67 -11.34 24.11
N PRO A 175 14.34 -11.39 24.22
CA PRO A 175 13.62 -12.67 24.23
C PRO A 175 13.79 -13.36 22.88
N LYS A 176 13.76 -14.69 22.89
CA LYS A 176 13.71 -15.47 21.65
C LYS A 176 12.41 -15.16 20.89
N GLY A 177 12.51 -15.06 19.58
CA GLY A 177 11.37 -14.81 18.70
C GLY A 177 11.29 -15.81 17.54
N THR A 178 10.42 -15.53 16.62
CA THR A 178 10.14 -16.40 15.47
C THR A 178 11.35 -16.58 14.55
N ARG A 179 12.21 -15.58 14.45
CA ARG A 179 13.42 -15.69 13.63
C ARG A 179 14.43 -16.68 14.20
N ASP A 180 14.58 -16.72 15.52
CA ASP A 180 15.46 -17.69 16.16
C ASP A 180 15.02 -19.10 15.80
N TYR A 181 13.72 -19.38 15.85
CA TYR A 181 13.17 -20.67 15.45
C TYR A 181 13.41 -20.98 13.96
N LEU A 182 13.19 -20.01 13.07
CA LEU A 182 13.42 -20.17 11.63
C LEU A 182 14.91 -20.49 11.34
N LEU A 183 15.83 -19.78 11.97
CA LEU A 183 17.28 -19.97 11.76
C LEU A 183 17.74 -21.34 12.25
N GLU A 184 17.18 -21.82 13.36
CA GLU A 184 17.52 -23.11 13.97
C GLU A 184 16.96 -24.28 13.17
N HIS A 185 15.71 -24.18 12.70
CA HIS A 185 14.97 -25.32 12.14
C HIS A 185 14.74 -25.26 10.62
N GLY A 186 14.91 -24.09 10.01
CA GLY A 186 14.67 -23.87 8.58
C GLY A 186 13.20 -23.66 8.19
N PRO A 187 12.95 -23.27 6.93
CA PRO A 187 11.64 -22.79 6.49
C PRO A 187 10.54 -23.85 6.50
N GLN A 188 10.86 -25.10 6.21
CA GLN A 188 9.86 -26.19 6.21
C GLN A 188 9.32 -26.44 7.62
N LYS A 189 10.22 -26.61 8.60
CA LYS A 189 9.83 -26.83 10.00
C LYS A 189 9.17 -25.59 10.59
N PHE A 190 9.57 -24.39 10.14
CA PHE A 190 8.91 -23.16 10.52
C PHE A 190 7.43 -23.13 10.05
N ALA A 191 7.15 -23.58 8.82
CA ALA A 191 5.78 -23.70 8.32
C ALA A 191 4.97 -24.75 9.11
N GLU A 192 5.55 -25.90 9.38
CA GLU A 192 4.92 -26.93 10.21
C GLU A 192 4.62 -26.43 11.62
N TRP A 193 5.57 -25.72 12.24
CA TRP A 193 5.37 -25.08 13.53
C TRP A 193 4.25 -24.02 13.47
N THR A 194 4.21 -23.20 12.42
CA THR A 194 3.14 -22.20 12.21
C THR A 194 1.76 -22.87 12.17
N ARG A 195 1.66 -23.98 11.43
CA ARG A 195 0.41 -24.75 11.30
C ARG A 195 -0.05 -25.42 12.59
N ALA A 196 0.88 -25.76 13.46
CA ALA A 196 0.63 -26.45 14.73
C ALA A 196 0.22 -25.51 15.87
N GLN A 197 0.29 -24.16 15.69
CA GLN A 197 -0.06 -23.23 16.75
C GLN A 197 -1.57 -23.22 17.02
N SER A 198 -1.95 -23.23 18.30
CA SER A 198 -3.34 -23.03 18.70
C SER A 198 -3.73 -21.55 18.76
N LYS A 199 -2.81 -20.68 19.18
CA LYS A 199 -3.00 -19.23 19.20
C LYS A 199 -3.02 -18.64 17.79
N LEU A 200 -3.71 -17.51 17.59
CA LEU A 200 -3.62 -16.75 16.37
C LEU A 200 -2.26 -16.05 16.30
N LEU A 201 -1.52 -16.27 15.23
CA LEU A 201 -0.27 -15.57 14.99
C LEU A 201 -0.54 -14.27 14.23
N VAL A 202 0.28 -13.24 14.47
CA VAL A 202 0.07 -11.90 13.92
C VAL A 202 1.32 -11.39 13.24
N THR A 203 1.15 -10.89 12.01
CA THR A 203 2.12 -10.04 11.32
C THR A 203 1.74 -8.58 11.53
N ASP A 204 2.68 -7.79 12.04
CA ASP A 204 2.52 -6.33 12.10
C ASP A 204 2.96 -5.71 10.76
N THR A 205 2.03 -5.07 10.07
CA THR A 205 2.25 -4.42 8.76
C THR A 205 2.55 -2.93 8.86
N THR A 206 2.65 -2.40 10.06
CA THR A 206 2.80 -0.96 10.33
C THR A 206 4.00 -0.35 9.60
N MET A 207 5.13 -1.09 9.55
CA MET A 207 6.37 -0.61 8.93
C MET A 207 6.42 -0.77 7.40
N ARG A 208 5.38 -1.33 6.75
CA ARG A 208 5.32 -1.45 5.29
C ARG A 208 3.94 -1.10 4.74
N ASP A 209 2.95 -2.03 4.79
CA ASP A 209 1.68 -1.87 4.04
C ASP A 209 0.79 -0.79 4.65
N ALA A 210 0.75 -0.67 5.97
CA ALA A 210 -0.04 0.35 6.63
C ALA A 210 0.39 1.77 6.22
N HIS A 211 1.67 2.09 6.33
CA HIS A 211 2.13 3.41 5.90
C HIS A 211 2.19 3.58 4.38
N GLN A 212 2.30 2.48 3.61
CA GLN A 212 2.10 2.54 2.17
C GLN A 212 0.67 2.98 1.83
N SER A 213 -0.32 2.46 2.56
CA SER A 213 -1.74 2.70 2.32
C SER A 213 -2.23 4.05 2.84
N LEU A 214 -1.69 4.56 3.96
CA LEU A 214 -2.14 5.79 4.61
C LEU A 214 -1.20 6.99 4.41
N LEU A 215 0.11 6.75 4.30
CA LEU A 215 1.13 7.79 4.24
C LEU A 215 1.90 7.77 2.91
N ALA A 216 1.34 7.16 1.86
CA ALA A 216 1.97 7.01 0.55
C ALA A 216 3.43 6.51 0.63
N ALA A 217 3.70 5.59 1.56
CA ALA A 217 5.01 5.02 1.87
C ALA A 217 6.07 6.05 2.35
N ARG A 218 5.65 7.17 2.96
CA ARG A 218 6.55 8.26 3.39
C ARG A 218 7.12 8.10 4.81
N MET A 219 6.92 6.98 5.49
CA MET A 219 7.57 6.72 6.77
C MET A 219 9.10 6.59 6.60
N ARG A 220 9.86 7.42 7.30
CA ARG A 220 11.33 7.45 7.20
C ARG A 220 11.98 6.29 7.96
N SER A 221 13.20 5.91 7.58
CA SER A 221 13.99 4.96 8.37
C SER A 221 14.20 5.43 9.80
N TYR A 222 14.35 6.74 10.01
CA TYR A 222 14.47 7.33 11.35
C TYR A 222 13.28 6.98 12.24
N ASP A 223 12.06 7.10 11.73
CA ASP A 223 10.83 6.85 12.48
C ASP A 223 10.71 5.37 12.87
N GLN A 224 10.96 4.46 11.93
CA GLN A 224 10.95 3.01 12.17
C GLN A 224 12.02 2.58 13.19
N LEU A 225 13.23 3.14 13.08
CA LEU A 225 14.34 2.80 13.97
C LEU A 225 14.12 3.30 15.40
N LYS A 226 13.30 4.32 15.62
CA LYS A 226 12.99 4.83 16.95
C LYS A 226 12.21 3.83 17.81
N VAL A 227 11.37 3.03 17.19
CA VAL A 227 10.53 2.04 17.88
C VAL A 227 11.10 0.62 17.81
N ALA A 228 12.09 0.39 16.96
CA ALA A 228 12.59 -0.94 16.63
C ALA A 228 13.09 -1.75 17.85
N ASP A 229 13.85 -1.12 18.75
CA ASP A 229 14.37 -1.80 19.94
C ASP A 229 13.23 -2.21 20.90
N ALA A 230 12.23 -1.37 21.05
CA ALA A 230 11.06 -1.67 21.87
C ALA A 230 10.23 -2.82 21.26
N VAL A 231 10.07 -2.85 19.92
CA VAL A 231 9.42 -3.95 19.22
C VAL A 231 10.18 -5.26 19.43
N ALA A 232 11.51 -5.27 19.27
CA ALA A 232 12.34 -6.45 19.49
C ALA A 232 12.19 -7.01 20.90
N GLN A 233 12.07 -6.14 21.91
CA GLN A 233 12.01 -6.54 23.32
C GLN A 233 10.61 -6.93 23.78
N ARG A 234 9.57 -6.20 23.35
CA ARG A 234 8.20 -6.32 23.91
C ARG A 234 7.20 -6.97 22.97
N ALA A 235 7.57 -7.21 21.71
CA ALA A 235 6.70 -7.85 20.71
C ALA A 235 7.33 -9.08 20.08
N SER A 236 8.19 -9.80 20.80
CA SER A 236 8.87 -11.00 20.30
C SER A 236 7.93 -12.13 19.89
N ASP A 237 6.67 -12.12 20.38
CA ASP A 237 5.60 -13.05 20.01
C ASP A 237 4.94 -12.76 18.66
N LEU A 238 5.27 -11.67 17.98
CA LEU A 238 4.84 -11.42 16.62
C LEU A 238 5.36 -12.53 15.69
N TYR A 239 4.50 -12.98 14.79
CA TYR A 239 4.90 -13.91 13.72
C TYR A 239 5.95 -13.26 12.82
N SER A 240 5.70 -12.05 12.38
CA SER A 240 6.66 -11.26 11.60
C SER A 240 6.35 -9.75 11.69
N VAL A 241 7.35 -8.95 11.31
CA VAL A 241 7.19 -7.53 11.00
C VAL A 241 7.31 -7.36 9.50
N GLU A 242 6.25 -6.92 8.84
CA GLU A 242 6.32 -6.56 7.43
C GLU A 242 6.91 -5.15 7.30
N CYS A 243 8.17 -5.06 6.88
CA CYS A 243 8.93 -3.81 6.93
C CYS A 243 9.53 -3.38 5.58
N TRP A 244 9.33 -4.16 4.51
CA TRP A 244 10.03 -3.92 3.25
C TRP A 244 9.25 -4.42 2.01
N GLY A 245 9.72 -4.04 0.80
CA GLY A 245 9.10 -4.43 -0.46
C GLY A 245 7.96 -3.51 -0.88
N GLY A 246 7.15 -3.96 -1.85
CA GLY A 246 6.08 -3.14 -2.42
C GLY A 246 6.58 -1.78 -2.93
N ALA A 247 5.78 -0.74 -2.75
CA ALA A 247 6.13 0.62 -3.15
C ALA A 247 7.12 1.30 -2.20
N THR A 248 7.33 0.77 -0.99
CA THR A 248 8.26 1.38 -0.03
C THR A 248 9.70 1.35 -0.51
N PHE A 249 10.06 0.38 -1.37
CA PHE A 249 11.38 0.30 -1.99
C PHE A 249 11.65 1.51 -2.89
N ASP A 250 10.76 1.78 -3.83
CA ASP A 250 10.88 2.89 -4.78
C ASP A 250 10.75 4.24 -4.07
N THR A 251 9.75 4.39 -3.19
CA THR A 251 9.50 5.66 -2.49
C THR A 251 10.62 6.06 -1.55
N SER A 252 11.32 5.11 -0.92
CA SER A 252 12.47 5.42 -0.09
C SER A 252 13.59 6.07 -0.91
N MET A 253 13.82 5.63 -2.15
CA MET A 253 14.82 6.23 -3.04
C MET A 253 14.34 7.56 -3.64
N ARG A 254 13.12 7.58 -4.20
CA ARG A 254 12.62 8.74 -4.98
C ARG A 254 12.22 9.94 -4.14
N PHE A 255 11.66 9.71 -2.96
CA PHE A 255 11.04 10.77 -2.15
C PHE A 255 11.72 10.98 -0.82
N LEU A 256 12.29 9.93 -0.21
CA LEU A 256 12.98 10.05 1.08
C LEU A 256 14.49 10.14 0.94
N TYR A 257 15.03 9.92 -0.26
CA TYR A 257 16.47 9.88 -0.54
C TYR A 257 17.24 8.92 0.37
N GLU A 258 16.60 7.80 0.71
CA GLU A 258 17.14 6.75 1.55
C GLU A 258 17.48 5.50 0.75
N ASN A 259 18.57 4.80 1.13
CA ASN A 259 18.90 3.50 0.55
C ASN A 259 18.07 2.40 1.21
N PRO A 260 17.19 1.69 0.45
CA PRO A 260 16.28 0.69 1.01
C PRO A 260 17.01 -0.52 1.65
N PHE A 261 18.13 -0.96 1.09
CA PHE A 261 18.93 -2.03 1.68
C PHE A 261 19.62 -1.60 2.98
N LYS A 262 20.05 -0.33 3.07
CA LYS A 262 20.60 0.22 4.33
C LYS A 262 19.50 0.29 5.39
N ARG A 263 18.27 0.67 5.03
CA ARG A 263 17.11 0.62 5.94
C ARG A 263 16.91 -0.79 6.47
N LEU A 264 16.84 -1.80 5.58
CA LEU A 264 16.61 -3.19 5.96
C LEU A 264 17.69 -3.70 6.93
N ARG A 265 18.96 -3.49 6.62
CA ARG A 265 20.08 -3.92 7.52
C ARG A 265 20.02 -3.24 8.88
N ARG A 266 19.76 -1.93 8.93
CA ARG A 266 19.67 -1.19 10.20
C ARG A 266 18.47 -1.63 11.05
N LEU A 267 17.35 -1.94 10.43
CA LEU A 267 16.21 -2.53 11.13
C LEU A 267 16.56 -3.91 11.66
N ARG A 268 17.22 -4.74 10.85
CA ARG A 268 17.66 -6.10 11.27
C ARG A 268 18.64 -6.06 12.45
N GLU A 269 19.52 -5.09 12.49
CA GLU A 269 20.43 -4.86 13.63
C GLU A 269 19.67 -4.59 14.92
N ARG A 270 18.53 -3.90 14.84
CA ARG A 270 17.69 -3.52 15.98
C ARG A 270 16.64 -4.57 16.37
N ILE A 271 16.15 -5.33 15.39
CA ILE A 271 15.15 -6.39 15.60
C ILE A 271 15.75 -7.72 15.10
N PRO A 272 16.68 -8.34 15.85
CA PRO A 272 17.36 -9.55 15.39
C PRO A 272 16.54 -10.83 15.55
N ASN A 273 15.52 -10.83 16.41
CA ASN A 273 14.79 -12.00 16.91
C ASN A 273 13.44 -12.26 16.24
N ILE A 274 12.84 -11.29 15.54
CA ILE A 274 11.54 -11.44 14.89
C ILE A 274 11.75 -11.58 13.38
N CYS A 275 10.98 -12.45 12.70
CA CYS A 275 11.04 -12.58 11.26
C CYS A 275 10.65 -11.29 10.56
N PHE A 276 11.38 -10.91 9.51
CA PHE A 276 11.00 -9.83 8.61
C PHE A 276 10.30 -10.37 7.38
N GLN A 277 9.23 -9.70 7.00
CA GLN A 277 8.44 -10.02 5.82
C GLN A 277 8.50 -8.89 4.80
N MET A 278 8.48 -9.27 3.52
CA MET A 278 8.36 -8.33 2.41
C MET A 278 7.34 -8.76 1.38
N LEU A 279 6.79 -7.79 0.65
CA LEU A 279 5.96 -8.04 -0.51
C LEU A 279 6.82 -8.05 -1.79
N LEU A 280 6.73 -9.13 -2.57
CA LEU A 280 7.42 -9.34 -3.84
C LEU A 280 6.42 -9.58 -4.98
N ARG A 281 6.46 -8.75 -6.02
CA ARG A 281 5.51 -8.81 -7.15
C ARG A 281 5.97 -9.80 -8.23
N GLY A 282 6.15 -11.08 -7.89
CA GLY A 282 6.58 -12.10 -8.87
C GLY A 282 7.74 -11.64 -9.74
N ALA A 283 7.60 -11.75 -11.06
CA ALA A 283 8.60 -11.32 -12.02
C ALA A 283 8.84 -9.79 -12.08
N ASN A 284 7.99 -8.98 -11.44
CA ASN A 284 8.21 -7.54 -11.33
C ASN A 284 9.09 -7.17 -10.11
N GLY A 285 9.40 -8.11 -9.23
CA GLY A 285 10.18 -7.84 -8.03
C GLY A 285 9.53 -6.78 -7.14
N VAL A 286 10.16 -5.62 -7.01
CA VAL A 286 9.61 -4.43 -6.34
C VAL A 286 9.31 -3.30 -7.33
N GLY A 287 9.46 -3.56 -8.63
CA GLY A 287 9.24 -2.59 -9.71
C GLY A 287 7.83 -2.66 -10.32
N TYR A 288 7.68 -2.04 -11.50
CA TYR A 288 6.41 -1.87 -12.20
C TYR A 288 6.39 -2.54 -13.58
N SER A 289 7.46 -3.24 -13.94
CA SER A 289 7.60 -4.02 -15.18
C SER A 289 8.31 -5.34 -14.88
N ASN A 290 8.19 -6.31 -15.76
CA ASN A 290 8.88 -7.59 -15.59
C ASN A 290 10.39 -7.41 -15.75
N TYR A 291 11.13 -8.04 -14.87
CA TYR A 291 12.59 -8.12 -14.93
C TYR A 291 13.03 -9.52 -15.40
N PRO A 292 14.22 -9.62 -16.01
CA PRO A 292 14.81 -10.91 -16.33
C PRO A 292 15.03 -11.80 -15.09
N ASP A 293 14.98 -13.10 -15.27
CA ASP A 293 15.06 -14.09 -14.18
C ASP A 293 16.30 -13.92 -13.29
N ASN A 294 17.45 -13.62 -13.90
CA ASN A 294 18.70 -13.40 -13.16
C ASN A 294 18.63 -12.16 -12.24
N VAL A 295 17.88 -11.13 -12.63
CA VAL A 295 17.65 -9.93 -11.80
C VAL A 295 16.78 -10.29 -10.61
N ILE A 296 15.70 -11.05 -10.81
CA ILE A 296 14.82 -11.51 -9.73
C ILE A 296 15.60 -12.39 -8.75
N ARG A 297 16.37 -13.37 -9.27
CA ARG A 297 17.22 -14.23 -8.41
C ARG A 297 18.25 -13.43 -7.62
N GLY A 298 18.96 -12.52 -8.28
CA GLY A 298 19.93 -11.63 -7.61
C GLY A 298 19.29 -10.76 -6.53
N PHE A 299 18.13 -10.18 -6.81
CA PHE A 299 17.39 -9.36 -5.87
C PHE A 299 16.96 -10.16 -4.63
N ILE A 300 16.40 -11.35 -4.80
CA ILE A 300 15.96 -12.24 -3.70
C ILE A 300 17.17 -12.63 -2.83
N LYS A 301 18.26 -13.06 -3.44
CA LYS A 301 19.49 -13.42 -2.72
C LYS A 301 20.01 -12.27 -1.87
N HIS A 302 20.19 -11.08 -2.47
CA HIS A 302 20.66 -9.90 -1.73
C HIS A 302 19.69 -9.43 -0.64
N SER A 303 18.39 -9.61 -0.84
CA SER A 303 17.38 -9.30 0.17
C SER A 303 17.49 -10.25 1.37
N ALA A 304 17.63 -11.55 1.14
CA ALA A 304 17.84 -12.54 2.17
C ALA A 304 19.15 -12.30 2.94
N GLU A 305 20.27 -12.06 2.24
CA GLU A 305 21.57 -11.69 2.82
C GLU A 305 21.50 -10.40 3.66
N SER A 306 20.61 -9.48 3.30
CA SER A 306 20.38 -8.23 4.05
C SER A 306 19.44 -8.39 5.24
N GLY A 307 18.89 -9.59 5.48
CA GLY A 307 18.10 -9.93 6.66
C GLY A 307 16.60 -10.14 6.40
N MET A 308 16.18 -10.39 5.16
CA MET A 308 14.79 -10.74 4.86
C MET A 308 14.55 -12.24 5.08
N ASP A 309 13.51 -12.58 5.85
CA ASP A 309 13.19 -13.95 6.26
C ASP A 309 11.99 -14.54 5.51
N ILE A 310 10.97 -13.74 5.22
CA ILE A 310 9.71 -14.19 4.59
C ILE A 310 9.46 -13.37 3.33
N PHE A 311 9.37 -14.05 2.20
CA PHE A 311 9.02 -13.42 0.92
C PHE A 311 7.59 -13.75 0.57
N ARG A 312 6.68 -12.77 0.68
CA ARG A 312 5.30 -12.86 0.19
C ARG A 312 5.27 -12.56 -1.30
N VAL A 313 5.21 -13.62 -2.10
CA VAL A 313 5.22 -13.55 -3.56
C VAL A 313 3.79 -13.50 -4.08
N PHE A 314 3.44 -12.48 -4.85
CA PHE A 314 2.10 -12.34 -5.41
C PHE A 314 2.09 -11.85 -6.86
N ASP A 315 0.98 -12.12 -7.53
CA ASP A 315 0.58 -11.50 -8.78
C ASP A 315 -0.87 -11.03 -8.67
N SER A 316 -1.15 -9.78 -9.01
CA SER A 316 -2.48 -9.18 -8.82
C SER A 316 -3.59 -9.82 -9.67
N LEU A 317 -3.22 -10.53 -10.72
CA LEU A 317 -4.12 -11.27 -11.61
C LEU A 317 -4.13 -12.77 -11.33
N ASN A 318 -3.42 -13.21 -10.28
CA ASN A 318 -3.23 -14.62 -9.95
C ASN A 318 -2.62 -15.45 -11.10
N TYR A 319 -1.70 -14.84 -11.87
CA TYR A 319 -1.03 -15.53 -12.95
C TYR A 319 0.18 -16.33 -12.42
N LEU A 320 -0.04 -17.61 -12.12
CA LEU A 320 0.95 -18.47 -11.46
C LEU A 320 2.32 -18.54 -12.15
N PRO A 321 2.43 -18.56 -13.52
CA PRO A 321 3.74 -18.53 -14.16
C PRO A 321 4.63 -17.36 -13.74
N ASN A 322 4.03 -16.22 -13.39
CA ASN A 322 4.74 -15.02 -12.92
C ASN A 322 5.39 -15.20 -11.54
N LEU A 323 4.90 -16.16 -10.74
CA LEU A 323 5.43 -16.46 -9.40
C LEU A 323 6.60 -17.45 -9.44
N LYS A 324 6.70 -18.26 -10.52
CA LYS A 324 7.55 -19.46 -10.57
C LYS A 324 9.02 -19.18 -10.27
N VAL A 325 9.62 -18.20 -10.95
CA VAL A 325 11.05 -17.87 -10.80
C VAL A 325 11.35 -17.37 -9.39
N ALA A 326 10.49 -16.51 -8.86
CA ALA A 326 10.65 -15.98 -7.50
C ALA A 326 10.53 -17.09 -6.45
N MET A 327 9.50 -17.93 -6.53
CA MET A 327 9.31 -19.06 -5.61
C MET A 327 10.49 -20.04 -5.67
N GLN A 328 10.95 -20.36 -6.88
CA GLN A 328 12.09 -21.24 -7.08
C GLN A 328 13.36 -20.66 -6.46
N SER A 329 13.65 -19.38 -6.71
CA SER A 329 14.84 -18.71 -6.17
C SER A 329 14.83 -18.65 -4.63
N ILE A 330 13.68 -18.34 -4.01
CA ILE A 330 13.57 -18.31 -2.54
C ILE A 330 13.94 -19.66 -1.95
N ARG A 331 13.46 -20.76 -2.56
CA ARG A 331 13.68 -22.12 -2.06
C ARG A 331 15.10 -22.67 -2.33
N GLU A 332 15.67 -22.33 -3.49
CA GLU A 332 16.97 -22.87 -3.92
C GLU A 332 18.14 -22.01 -3.48
N ASP A 333 17.99 -20.68 -3.53
CA ASP A 333 19.08 -19.73 -3.36
C ASP A 333 19.14 -19.14 -1.94
N THR A 334 18.11 -19.40 -1.09
CA THR A 334 18.02 -18.83 0.27
C THR A 334 17.58 -19.85 1.33
N ARG A 335 17.60 -19.44 2.58
CA ARG A 335 16.99 -20.17 3.71
C ARG A 335 15.70 -19.51 4.20
N SER A 336 15.09 -18.68 3.37
CA SER A 336 13.91 -17.88 3.70
C SER A 336 12.61 -18.66 3.44
N VAL A 337 11.53 -18.19 4.05
CA VAL A 337 10.19 -18.73 3.86
C VAL A 337 9.60 -18.21 2.55
N CYS A 338 9.13 -19.12 1.70
CA CYS A 338 8.37 -18.82 0.51
C CYS A 338 6.88 -18.79 0.86
N GLU A 339 6.31 -17.59 0.96
CA GLU A 339 4.88 -17.39 1.16
C GLU A 339 4.24 -17.03 -0.19
N ALA A 340 3.49 -17.99 -0.76
CA ALA A 340 2.83 -17.80 -2.05
C ALA A 340 1.41 -17.28 -1.85
N THR A 341 0.98 -16.35 -2.69
CA THR A 341 -0.22 -15.56 -2.46
C THR A 341 -1.28 -15.78 -3.53
N ILE A 342 -2.53 -15.92 -3.10
CA ILE A 342 -3.72 -15.80 -3.95
C ILE A 342 -4.42 -14.49 -3.64
N CYS A 343 -4.59 -13.64 -4.65
CA CYS A 343 -5.40 -12.44 -4.54
C CYS A 343 -6.87 -12.79 -4.55
N TYR A 344 -7.59 -12.39 -3.50
CA TYR A 344 -9.04 -12.59 -3.39
C TYR A 344 -9.79 -11.52 -4.19
N THR A 345 -10.78 -11.98 -4.95
CA THR A 345 -11.71 -11.10 -5.65
C THR A 345 -13.06 -11.81 -5.86
N GLY A 346 -14.11 -11.06 -6.12
CA GLY A 346 -15.45 -11.59 -6.31
C GLY A 346 -16.16 -11.91 -4.98
N ASP A 347 -17.15 -12.80 -5.06
CA ASP A 347 -17.93 -13.27 -3.92
C ASP A 347 -18.11 -14.79 -4.01
N ILE A 348 -17.41 -15.53 -3.16
CA ILE A 348 -17.50 -17.00 -3.10
C ILE A 348 -18.82 -17.52 -2.53
N LEU A 349 -19.64 -16.65 -1.95
CA LEU A 349 -20.96 -16.99 -1.42
C LEU A 349 -22.06 -16.92 -2.48
N ASP A 350 -21.82 -16.20 -3.59
CA ASP A 350 -22.76 -16.09 -4.71
C ASP A 350 -22.62 -17.31 -5.66
N ALA A 351 -23.52 -18.26 -5.53
CA ALA A 351 -23.54 -19.48 -6.35
C ALA A 351 -23.77 -19.23 -7.85
N LYS A 352 -24.17 -18.03 -8.26
CA LYS A 352 -24.38 -17.66 -9.67
C LYS A 352 -23.07 -17.24 -10.36
N ARG A 353 -21.98 -17.08 -9.62
CA ARG A 353 -20.69 -16.66 -10.14
C ARG A 353 -19.79 -17.86 -10.42
N ASP A 354 -19.53 -18.11 -11.70
CA ASP A 354 -18.64 -19.21 -12.13
C ASP A 354 -17.16 -18.86 -11.93
N LYS A 355 -16.81 -17.58 -12.11
CA LYS A 355 -15.44 -17.08 -11.97
C LYS A 355 -15.15 -16.73 -10.50
N TYR A 356 -13.95 -17.08 -10.03
CA TYR A 356 -13.49 -16.82 -8.66
C TYR A 356 -14.36 -17.52 -7.59
N SER A 357 -14.80 -18.74 -7.91
CA SER A 357 -15.54 -19.61 -6.99
C SER A 357 -14.62 -20.17 -5.89
N LEU A 358 -15.21 -20.76 -4.84
CA LEU A 358 -14.45 -21.44 -3.80
C LEU A 358 -13.54 -22.55 -4.38
N LYS A 359 -14.03 -23.30 -5.39
CA LYS A 359 -13.27 -24.31 -6.11
C LYS A 359 -12.02 -23.72 -6.78
N TYR A 360 -12.14 -22.53 -7.41
CA TYR A 360 -11.01 -21.83 -8.01
C TYR A 360 -9.89 -21.57 -6.99
N TYR A 361 -10.24 -21.11 -5.78
CA TYR A 361 -9.23 -20.84 -4.73
C TYR A 361 -8.58 -22.11 -4.22
N VAL A 362 -9.35 -23.21 -4.07
CA VAL A 362 -8.83 -24.51 -3.65
C VAL A 362 -7.84 -25.07 -4.68
N GLU A 363 -8.21 -25.03 -5.96
CA GLU A 363 -7.34 -25.52 -7.05
C GLU A 363 -6.02 -24.72 -7.12
N MET A 364 -6.09 -23.40 -7.00
CA MET A 364 -4.90 -22.56 -6.94
C MET A 364 -4.02 -22.85 -5.72
N ALA A 365 -4.63 -23.00 -4.56
CA ALA A 365 -3.90 -23.32 -3.32
C ALA A 365 -3.14 -24.65 -3.45
N LYS A 366 -3.77 -25.67 -4.00
CA LYS A 366 -3.14 -26.97 -4.29
C LYS A 366 -1.99 -26.85 -5.31
N GLU A 367 -2.13 -25.96 -6.30
CA GLU A 367 -1.06 -25.73 -7.26
C GLU A 367 0.13 -25.04 -6.61
N LEU A 368 -0.11 -23.99 -5.79
CA LEU A 368 0.96 -23.31 -5.06
C LEU A 368 1.66 -24.23 -4.06
N GLU A 369 0.92 -25.13 -3.41
CA GLU A 369 1.49 -26.19 -2.56
C GLU A 369 2.40 -27.13 -3.38
N ARG A 370 1.95 -27.59 -4.55
CA ARG A 370 2.78 -28.40 -5.48
C ARG A 370 4.00 -27.65 -5.99
N MET A 371 3.90 -26.34 -6.19
CA MET A 371 5.03 -25.50 -6.55
C MET A 371 6.02 -25.31 -5.38
N GLY A 372 5.68 -25.80 -4.19
CA GLY A 372 6.55 -25.82 -3.01
C GLY A 372 6.51 -24.55 -2.18
N ALA A 373 5.37 -23.89 -2.10
CA ALA A 373 5.17 -22.86 -1.09
C ALA A 373 5.34 -23.43 0.33
N HIS A 374 5.85 -22.63 1.26
CA HIS A 374 5.89 -22.97 2.68
C HIS A 374 4.63 -22.49 3.40
N VAL A 375 4.08 -21.34 2.97
CA VAL A 375 2.88 -20.72 3.54
C VAL A 375 1.99 -20.25 2.38
N LEU A 376 0.67 -20.39 2.54
CA LEU A 376 -0.32 -19.84 1.62
C LEU A 376 -0.86 -18.52 2.18
N ALA A 377 -0.70 -17.41 1.45
CA ALA A 377 -1.35 -16.16 1.80
C ALA A 377 -2.63 -15.95 0.98
N LEU A 378 -3.68 -15.50 1.64
CA LEU A 378 -4.90 -14.98 1.04
C LEU A 378 -4.85 -13.46 1.11
N LYS A 379 -4.78 -12.80 -0.04
CA LYS A 379 -4.65 -11.34 -0.11
C LYS A 379 -5.92 -10.69 -0.63
N ASP A 380 -6.70 -10.14 0.28
CA ASP A 380 -7.85 -9.30 -0.03
C ASP A 380 -7.42 -7.83 -0.07
N MET A 381 -7.15 -7.33 -1.27
CA MET A 381 -6.59 -5.99 -1.49
C MET A 381 -7.58 -4.84 -1.29
N SER A 382 -8.86 -5.13 -1.07
CA SER A 382 -9.91 -4.10 -1.08
C SER A 382 -10.97 -4.28 0.01
N GLY A 383 -10.79 -5.23 0.91
CA GLY A 383 -11.80 -5.54 1.95
C GLY A 383 -13.09 -6.12 1.38
N LEU A 384 -12.99 -6.97 0.34
CA LEU A 384 -14.13 -7.61 -0.31
C LEU A 384 -14.58 -8.89 0.41
N CYS A 385 -13.64 -9.53 1.10
CA CYS A 385 -13.88 -10.80 1.79
C CYS A 385 -14.74 -10.57 3.02
N THR A 386 -16.04 -10.83 2.89
CA THR A 386 -16.98 -10.69 4.01
C THR A 386 -16.68 -11.69 5.14
N PRO A 387 -17.14 -11.44 6.37
CA PRO A 387 -16.86 -12.34 7.50
C PRO A 387 -17.24 -13.81 7.25
N HIS A 388 -18.39 -14.06 6.62
CA HIS A 388 -18.81 -15.41 6.27
C HIS A 388 -17.98 -16.02 5.14
N ALA A 389 -17.56 -15.22 4.17
CA ALA A 389 -16.66 -15.66 3.11
C ALA A 389 -15.29 -16.02 3.67
N ALA A 390 -14.74 -15.21 4.58
CA ALA A 390 -13.47 -15.47 5.25
C ALA A 390 -13.51 -16.79 6.02
N TYR A 391 -14.57 -17.00 6.82
CA TYR A 391 -14.77 -18.24 7.56
C TYR A 391 -14.78 -19.47 6.62
N LYS A 392 -15.65 -19.42 5.60
CA LYS A 392 -15.82 -20.55 4.66
C LYS A 392 -14.54 -20.82 3.87
N LEU A 393 -13.87 -19.78 3.38
CA LEU A 393 -12.65 -19.90 2.59
C LEU A 393 -11.53 -20.54 3.43
N VAL A 394 -11.27 -19.99 4.62
CA VAL A 394 -10.21 -20.48 5.52
C VAL A 394 -10.50 -21.92 5.94
N GLN A 395 -11.73 -22.21 6.40
CA GLN A 395 -12.11 -23.57 6.82
C GLN A 395 -11.89 -24.60 5.70
N THR A 396 -12.30 -24.25 4.46
CA THR A 396 -12.13 -25.13 3.31
C THR A 396 -10.65 -25.32 2.98
N LEU A 397 -9.87 -24.24 2.90
CA LEU A 397 -8.45 -24.36 2.57
C LEU A 397 -7.69 -25.18 3.61
N ARG A 398 -7.99 -24.97 4.90
CA ARG A 398 -7.36 -25.76 5.97
C ARG A 398 -7.63 -27.27 5.89
N SER A 399 -8.76 -27.68 5.30
CA SER A 399 -9.07 -29.10 5.06
C SER A 399 -8.46 -29.67 3.77
N GLU A 400 -8.13 -28.80 2.80
CA GLU A 400 -7.73 -29.20 1.45
C GLU A 400 -6.21 -29.15 1.19
N ILE A 401 -5.46 -28.39 2.00
CA ILE A 401 -4.00 -28.25 1.90
C ILE A 401 -3.31 -28.43 3.25
N ALA A 402 -2.05 -28.83 3.22
CA ALA A 402 -1.21 -28.96 4.43
C ALA A 402 -0.53 -27.64 4.84
N LEU A 403 -0.47 -26.65 3.96
CA LEU A 403 0.17 -25.37 4.24
C LEU A 403 -0.56 -24.58 5.34
N PRO A 404 0.18 -23.85 6.20
CA PRO A 404 -0.45 -22.83 7.02
C PRO A 404 -1.04 -21.72 6.15
N VAL A 405 -2.16 -21.15 6.61
CA VAL A 405 -2.92 -20.11 5.90
C VAL A 405 -2.69 -18.77 6.58
N HIS A 406 -2.25 -17.78 5.82
CA HIS A 406 -2.03 -16.40 6.23
C HIS A 406 -3.09 -15.50 5.58
N PHE A 407 -3.90 -14.78 6.36
CA PHE A 407 -4.97 -13.94 5.84
C PHE A 407 -4.60 -12.46 5.94
N HIS A 408 -4.62 -11.79 4.81
CA HIS A 408 -4.38 -10.36 4.65
C HIS A 408 -5.62 -9.69 4.06
N THR A 409 -6.07 -8.62 4.68
CA THR A 409 -7.19 -7.81 4.16
C THR A 409 -6.98 -6.33 4.48
N HIS A 410 -7.60 -5.46 3.66
CA HIS A 410 -7.67 -4.02 3.91
C HIS A 410 -9.04 -3.64 4.46
N ASP A 411 -9.10 -2.58 5.25
CA ASP A 411 -10.34 -2.17 5.95
C ASP A 411 -11.16 -1.13 5.18
N SER A 412 -10.99 -1.09 3.86
CA SER A 412 -11.68 -0.13 2.98
C SER A 412 -13.21 -0.22 3.04
N SER A 413 -13.74 -1.39 3.42
CA SER A 413 -15.17 -1.62 3.61
C SER A 413 -15.63 -1.40 5.07
N GLY A 414 -14.72 -1.24 6.01
CA GLY A 414 -15.00 -1.12 7.44
C GLY A 414 -15.45 -2.42 8.12
N ILE A 415 -15.36 -3.57 7.44
CA ILE A 415 -15.77 -4.88 7.97
C ILE A 415 -14.60 -5.86 8.16
N ALA A 416 -13.40 -5.46 7.78
CA ALA A 416 -12.25 -6.36 7.74
C ALA A 416 -11.87 -6.89 9.12
N GLY A 417 -12.08 -6.13 10.20
CA GLY A 417 -11.91 -6.61 11.56
C GLY A 417 -12.81 -7.80 11.89
N ALA A 418 -14.08 -7.74 11.48
CA ALA A 418 -15.02 -8.86 11.64
C ALA A 418 -14.61 -10.06 10.77
N SER A 419 -14.07 -9.81 9.57
CA SER A 419 -13.56 -10.87 8.68
C SER A 419 -12.36 -11.57 9.29
N VAL A 420 -11.45 -10.85 9.95
CA VAL A 420 -10.30 -11.41 10.69
C VAL A 420 -10.77 -12.29 11.85
N ILE A 421 -11.73 -11.83 12.65
CA ILE A 421 -12.26 -12.63 13.76
C ILE A 421 -12.89 -13.94 13.24
N LYS A 422 -13.68 -13.86 12.16
CA LYS A 422 -14.28 -15.05 11.53
C LYS A 422 -13.24 -15.99 10.90
N ALA A 423 -12.17 -15.45 10.34
CA ALA A 423 -11.03 -16.23 9.88
C ALA A 423 -10.32 -16.94 11.06
N ALA A 424 -10.15 -16.25 12.20
CA ALA A 424 -9.59 -16.83 13.42
C ALA A 424 -10.45 -18.00 13.95
N GLU A 425 -11.77 -17.82 14.02
CA GLU A 425 -12.71 -18.89 14.38
C GLU A 425 -12.64 -20.09 13.42
N ALA A 426 -12.41 -19.86 12.12
CA ALA A 426 -12.20 -20.91 11.13
C ALA A 426 -10.82 -21.57 11.21
N GLY A 427 -9.95 -21.08 12.08
CA GLY A 427 -8.63 -21.64 12.35
C GLY A 427 -7.51 -21.10 11.46
N VAL A 428 -7.61 -19.89 10.90
CA VAL A 428 -6.49 -19.26 10.18
C VAL A 428 -5.23 -19.24 11.06
N ASP A 429 -4.08 -19.48 10.46
CA ASP A 429 -2.84 -19.62 11.25
C ASP A 429 -2.23 -18.24 11.57
N VAL A 430 -2.21 -17.33 10.58
CA VAL A 430 -1.60 -16.00 10.70
C VAL A 430 -2.54 -14.94 10.10
N VAL A 431 -2.54 -13.73 10.67
CA VAL A 431 -3.27 -12.58 10.13
C VAL A 431 -2.38 -11.34 10.06
N ASP A 432 -2.63 -10.48 9.06
CA ASP A 432 -2.00 -9.18 8.94
C ASP A 432 -2.83 -8.11 9.64
N LEU A 433 -2.19 -7.34 10.51
CA LEU A 433 -2.81 -6.25 11.26
C LEU A 433 -1.85 -5.04 11.30
N ALA A 434 -2.37 -3.87 11.62
CA ALA A 434 -1.57 -2.68 11.83
C ALA A 434 -1.87 -2.05 13.19
N VAL A 435 -0.88 -1.41 13.82
CA VAL A 435 -1.10 -0.67 15.09
C VAL A 435 -2.19 0.38 14.94
N ALA A 436 -2.89 0.68 16.02
CA ALA A 436 -4.13 1.47 16.00
C ALA A 436 -4.00 2.80 15.23
N SER A 437 -2.90 3.53 15.41
CA SER A 437 -2.66 4.83 14.74
C SER A 437 -2.48 4.75 13.22
N LEU A 438 -2.14 3.57 12.68
CA LEU A 438 -1.94 3.33 11.25
C LEU A 438 -2.86 2.23 10.70
N SER A 439 -3.98 1.97 11.36
CA SER A 439 -4.97 0.96 10.96
C SER A 439 -6.23 1.58 10.34
N GLY A 440 -7.07 0.73 9.76
CA GLY A 440 -8.35 1.14 9.20
C GLY A 440 -8.26 1.85 7.85
N LEU A 441 -9.37 2.31 7.33
CA LEU A 441 -9.48 2.94 6.01
C LEU A 441 -8.88 2.04 4.90
N THR A 442 -7.85 2.51 4.21
CA THR A 442 -7.13 1.75 3.17
C THR A 442 -6.02 0.86 3.74
N SER A 443 -5.79 0.89 5.05
CA SER A 443 -4.82 0.05 5.76
C SER A 443 -5.45 -1.26 6.25
N GLN A 444 -4.70 -2.03 7.05
CA GLN A 444 -5.14 -3.28 7.64
C GLN A 444 -6.03 -3.02 8.87
N PRO A 445 -6.77 -4.05 9.33
CA PRO A 445 -7.55 -3.96 10.57
C PRO A 445 -6.66 -3.65 11.78
N ASN A 446 -7.29 -3.05 12.78
CA ASN A 446 -6.64 -2.54 13.98
C ASN A 446 -6.11 -3.69 14.86
N LEU A 447 -4.78 -3.75 15.00
CA LEU A 447 -4.06 -4.74 15.79
C LEU A 447 -4.50 -4.73 17.26
N ASN A 448 -4.53 -3.54 17.89
CA ASN A 448 -4.89 -3.39 19.30
C ASN A 448 -6.32 -3.89 19.56
N SER A 449 -7.25 -3.59 18.64
CA SER A 449 -8.65 -4.02 18.75
C SER A 449 -8.81 -5.52 18.60
N ILE A 450 -8.12 -6.15 17.65
CA ILE A 450 -8.21 -7.61 17.43
C ILE A 450 -7.57 -8.37 18.60
N VAL A 451 -6.41 -7.93 19.08
CA VAL A 451 -5.75 -8.53 20.27
C VAL A 451 -6.68 -8.46 21.47
N ASN A 452 -7.31 -7.31 21.71
CA ASN A 452 -8.25 -7.17 22.81
C ASN A 452 -9.54 -8.01 22.63
N ALA A 453 -10.05 -8.11 21.41
CA ALA A 453 -11.26 -8.86 21.09
C ALA A 453 -11.10 -10.39 21.29
N LEU A 454 -9.88 -10.90 21.06
CA LEU A 454 -9.55 -12.31 21.22
C LEU A 454 -9.00 -12.65 22.62
N ARG A 455 -8.92 -11.68 23.51
CA ARG A 455 -8.40 -11.91 24.87
C ARG A 455 -9.26 -12.92 25.61
N GLY A 456 -8.62 -13.99 26.07
CA GLY A 456 -9.28 -15.09 26.76
C GLY A 456 -10.03 -16.08 25.85
N ASP A 457 -9.96 -15.89 24.52
CA ASP A 457 -10.44 -16.85 23.53
C ASP A 457 -9.40 -17.96 23.32
N PRO A 458 -9.75 -19.18 22.86
CA PRO A 458 -8.78 -20.19 22.45
C PRO A 458 -7.77 -19.71 21.38
N ARG A 459 -8.10 -18.66 20.65
CA ARG A 459 -7.26 -18.02 19.63
C ARG A 459 -6.54 -16.76 20.14
N ASP A 460 -6.52 -16.53 21.46
CA ASP A 460 -5.80 -15.39 22.05
C ASP A 460 -4.35 -15.34 21.55
N THR A 461 -3.95 -14.17 21.08
CA THR A 461 -2.63 -13.94 20.46
C THR A 461 -1.49 -13.96 21.46
N GLY A 462 -1.76 -13.64 22.71
CA GLY A 462 -0.77 -13.47 23.79
C GLY A 462 0.07 -12.20 23.68
N LEU A 463 -0.24 -11.28 22.74
CA LEU A 463 0.51 -10.02 22.58
C LEU A 463 0.22 -9.03 23.73
N ASP A 464 1.24 -8.27 24.12
CA ASP A 464 1.16 -7.22 25.14
C ASP A 464 0.35 -6.00 24.65
N LEU A 465 -0.92 -5.93 25.03
CA LEU A 465 -1.82 -4.85 24.62
C LEU A 465 -1.37 -3.47 25.16
N GLU A 466 -0.74 -3.42 26.34
CA GLU A 466 -0.24 -2.17 26.90
C GLU A 466 0.89 -1.62 26.02
N PHE A 467 1.82 -2.48 25.64
CA PHE A 467 2.87 -2.10 24.68
C PHE A 467 2.31 -1.64 23.34
N LEU A 468 1.32 -2.37 22.79
CA LEU A 468 0.69 -1.98 21.53
C LEU A 468 0.01 -0.60 21.63
N ASN A 469 -0.56 -0.25 22.76
CA ASN A 469 -1.14 1.07 23.00
C ASN A 469 -0.05 2.15 23.10
N GLU A 470 1.07 1.87 23.78
CA GLU A 470 2.23 2.78 23.79
C GLU A 470 2.80 2.99 22.39
N LEU A 471 2.90 1.92 21.59
CA LEU A 471 3.41 1.97 20.22
C LEU A 471 2.50 2.79 19.29
N SER A 472 1.21 2.82 19.59
CA SER A 472 0.19 3.54 18.81
C SER A 472 0.08 5.03 19.15
N SER A 473 0.69 5.49 20.25
CA SER A 473 0.68 6.88 20.69
C SER A 473 1.66 7.75 19.95
#